data_2740fa8d0b74da682aa16194e7bc9b47
#
_entry.id   2740fa8d0b74da682aa16194e7bc9b47
#
_cell.length_a   1.000
_cell.length_b   1.000
_cell.length_c   1.000
_cell.angle_alpha   90.00
_cell.angle_beta   90.00
_cell.angle_gamma   90.00
#
_symmetry.space_group_name_H-M   'P 1'
#
loop_
_entity.id
_entity.type
_entity.pdbx_description
1 polymer ?
#
loop_
_entity_poly.entity_id
_entity_poly.type
_entity_poly.pdbx_seq_one_letter_code
_entity_poly.pdbx_strand_id
1 'polypeptide(L)'
;MERENTLRIILISNLLLSSSSLSDVPHYHEKKIAILLHDYFRTALDAPKLLGYSFHNRGPDTVFRIEIECNKSTVNKSLIFSFKAINRLTEISKKNFTHSTLVIHFESGALPVVAEANIRCTKKFLSLDEIFEENWRKNCLTIKNY
;
A
#
# COMPACT_ATOMS: atom_id res chain seq x y z
N MET A 1 61.45 -29.71 0.41
CA MET A 1 60.67 -28.82 1.30
C MET A 1 59.90 -27.79 0.49
N GLU A 2 59.12 -28.22 -0.43
CA GLU A 2 58.25 -27.33 -1.24
C GLU A 2 57.03 -28.11 -1.76
N ARG A 3 56.13 -28.50 -0.86
CA ARG A 3 54.88 -29.17 -1.29
C ARG A 3 53.69 -28.88 -0.39
N GLU A 4 53.74 -27.86 0.46
CA GLU A 4 52.61 -27.58 1.37
C GLU A 4 51.86 -26.28 1.12
N ASN A 5 52.23 -25.47 0.13
CA ASN A 5 51.58 -24.16 -0.09
C ASN A 5 50.58 -24.09 -1.23
N THR A 6 50.35 -25.19 -1.97
CA THR A 6 49.44 -25.17 -3.13
C THR A 6 48.04 -25.65 -2.81
N LEU A 7 47.80 -26.19 -1.62
CA LEU A 7 46.48 -26.74 -1.25
C LEU A 7 45.55 -25.75 -0.48
N ARG A 8 46.06 -24.57 -0.13
CA ARG A 8 45.28 -23.58 0.64
C ARG A 8 44.57 -22.53 -0.19
N ILE A 9 44.83 -22.45 -1.48
CA ILE A 9 44.24 -21.40 -2.36
C ILE A 9 42.96 -21.87 -3.07
N ILE A 10 42.65 -23.17 -3.08
CA ILE A 10 41.50 -23.73 -3.81
C ILE A 10 40.20 -23.74 -2.95
N LEU A 11 40.33 -23.52 -1.64
CA LEU A 11 39.16 -23.60 -0.73
C LEU A 11 38.45 -22.28 -0.47
N ILE A 12 38.87 -21.18 -1.05
CA ILE A 12 38.25 -19.84 -0.85
C ILE A 12 37.39 -19.41 -2.04
N SER A 13 37.44 -20.13 -3.17
CA SER A 13 36.68 -19.76 -4.37
C SER A 13 35.22 -20.22 -4.40
N ASN A 14 34.75 -21.05 -3.46
CA ASN A 14 33.40 -21.63 -3.52
C ASN A 14 32.40 -21.02 -2.53
N LEU A 15 32.73 -19.91 -1.90
CA LEU A 15 31.87 -19.30 -0.86
C LEU A 15 31.20 -18.00 -1.29
N LEU A 16 31.27 -17.60 -2.56
CA LEU A 16 30.70 -16.34 -3.07
C LEU A 16 29.59 -16.51 -4.12
N LEU A 17 28.99 -17.70 -4.20
CA LEU A 17 27.77 -17.91 -4.97
C LEU A 17 26.59 -18.21 -4.02
N SER A 18 26.49 -17.44 -2.94
CA SER A 18 25.20 -17.20 -2.32
C SER A 18 24.43 -16.30 -3.27
N SER A 19 23.81 -16.88 -4.27
CA SER A 19 22.75 -16.21 -5.01
C SER A 19 21.76 -15.71 -3.96
N SER A 20 21.79 -14.40 -3.72
CA SER A 20 20.69 -13.71 -3.09
C SER A 20 19.46 -14.04 -3.94
N SER A 21 18.70 -15.02 -3.52
CA SER A 21 17.35 -15.21 -4.00
C SER A 21 16.64 -13.90 -3.66
N LEU A 22 16.42 -13.06 -4.68
CA LEU A 22 15.43 -12.02 -4.63
C LEU A 22 14.15 -12.77 -4.23
N SER A 23 13.74 -12.61 -2.97
CA SER A 23 12.49 -13.19 -2.49
C SER A 23 11.40 -12.54 -3.32
N ASP A 24 10.83 -13.26 -4.27
CA ASP A 24 9.66 -12.81 -5.02
C ASP A 24 8.59 -12.47 -4.02
N VAL A 25 8.22 -11.20 -3.96
CA VAL A 25 7.12 -10.74 -3.12
C VAL A 25 5.86 -11.46 -3.60
N PRO A 26 5.19 -12.24 -2.76
CA PRO A 26 4.02 -12.99 -3.20
C PRO A 26 2.91 -12.02 -3.64
N HIS A 27 2.33 -12.28 -4.82
CA HIS A 27 1.21 -11.52 -5.34
C HIS A 27 -0.10 -12.30 -5.15
N TYR A 28 -1.10 -11.62 -4.62
CA TYR A 28 -2.36 -12.23 -4.20
C TYR A 28 -3.53 -11.84 -5.11
N HIS A 29 -4.47 -12.76 -5.27
CA HIS A 29 -5.77 -12.50 -5.91
C HIS A 29 -6.66 -11.62 -5.03
N GLU A 30 -7.68 -11.01 -5.62
CA GLU A 30 -8.60 -10.06 -4.99
C GLU A 30 -9.21 -10.57 -3.66
N LYS A 31 -9.60 -11.84 -3.60
CA LYS A 31 -10.14 -12.44 -2.36
C LYS A 31 -9.16 -12.36 -1.19
N LYS A 32 -7.87 -12.62 -1.43
CA LYS A 32 -6.84 -12.53 -0.39
C LYS A 32 -6.56 -11.06 -0.04
N ILE A 33 -6.56 -10.18 -1.02
CA ILE A 33 -6.40 -8.72 -0.79
C ILE A 33 -7.54 -8.20 0.11
N ALA A 34 -8.78 -8.63 -0.11
CA ALA A 34 -9.91 -8.27 0.73
C ALA A 34 -9.75 -8.75 2.18
N ILE A 35 -9.29 -9.97 2.40
CA ILE A 35 -9.00 -10.50 3.74
C ILE A 35 -7.92 -9.66 4.43
N LEU A 36 -6.82 -9.37 3.73
CA LEU A 36 -5.73 -8.55 4.26
C LEU A 36 -6.16 -7.11 4.57
N LEU A 37 -7.07 -6.56 3.77
CA LEU A 37 -7.66 -5.25 4.02
C LEU A 37 -8.43 -5.23 5.36
N HIS A 38 -9.32 -6.21 5.58
CA HIS A 38 -10.07 -6.33 6.83
C HIS A 38 -9.12 -6.52 8.03
N ASP A 39 -8.12 -7.38 7.90
CA ASP A 39 -7.14 -7.61 8.96
C ASP A 39 -6.35 -6.34 9.29
N TYR A 40 -5.93 -5.59 8.27
CA TYR A 40 -5.18 -4.36 8.46
C TYR A 40 -5.98 -3.30 9.23
N PHE A 41 -7.26 -3.10 8.87
CA PHE A 41 -8.14 -2.15 9.55
C PHE A 41 -8.56 -2.62 10.95
N ARG A 42 -8.65 -3.91 11.18
CA ARG A 42 -9.01 -4.47 12.48
C ARG A 42 -7.88 -4.42 13.51
N THR A 43 -6.64 -4.56 13.07
CA THR A 43 -5.48 -4.73 13.97
C THR A 43 -4.74 -3.43 14.28
N ALA A 44 -4.85 -2.41 13.43
CA ALA A 44 -4.18 -1.14 13.64
C ALA A 44 -4.95 -0.26 14.64
N LEU A 45 -4.26 0.27 15.65
CA LEU A 45 -4.87 1.07 16.73
C LEU A 45 -5.54 2.34 16.25
N ASP A 46 -4.98 2.99 15.22
CA ASP A 46 -5.48 4.27 14.69
C ASP A 46 -6.34 4.10 13.43
N ALA A 47 -6.74 2.88 13.11
CA ALA A 47 -7.56 2.62 11.95
C ALA A 47 -8.96 3.21 12.11
N PRO A 48 -9.49 3.89 11.09
CA PRO A 48 -10.91 4.22 11.05
C PRO A 48 -11.75 2.96 10.89
N LYS A 49 -13.05 3.05 11.11
CA LYS A 49 -13.97 1.94 10.88
C LYS A 49 -14.13 1.70 9.38
N LEU A 50 -13.77 0.50 8.92
CA LEU A 50 -13.99 0.08 7.54
C LEU A 50 -15.47 -0.29 7.36
N LEU A 51 -16.15 0.38 6.42
CA LEU A 51 -17.55 0.12 6.09
C LEU A 51 -17.69 -0.81 4.89
N GLY A 52 -16.79 -0.71 3.92
CA GLY A 52 -16.87 -1.52 2.70
C GLY A 52 -15.68 -1.31 1.78
N TYR A 53 -15.64 -2.10 0.73
CA TYR A 53 -14.64 -2.00 -0.33
C TYR A 53 -15.20 -2.50 -1.66
N SER A 54 -14.57 -2.10 -2.77
CA SER A 54 -14.83 -2.67 -4.08
C SER A 54 -13.60 -2.55 -4.99
N PHE A 55 -13.49 -3.49 -5.93
CA PHE A 55 -12.52 -3.48 -7.01
C PHE A 55 -13.29 -3.43 -8.32
N HIS A 56 -13.11 -2.37 -9.09
CA HIS A 56 -13.86 -2.19 -10.33
C HIS A 56 -13.06 -1.48 -11.42
N ASN A 57 -13.52 -1.58 -12.65
CA ASN A 57 -12.96 -0.84 -13.76
C ASN A 57 -13.80 0.43 -14.00
N ARG A 58 -13.11 1.52 -14.32
CA ARG A 58 -13.68 2.80 -14.72
C ARG A 58 -12.98 3.24 -16.02
N GLY A 59 -13.54 2.85 -17.17
CA GLY A 59 -12.84 3.01 -18.45
C GLY A 59 -11.52 2.24 -18.45
N PRO A 60 -10.37 2.88 -18.77
CA PRO A 60 -9.06 2.24 -18.75
C PRO A 60 -8.50 2.04 -17.34
N ASP A 61 -9.11 2.66 -16.33
CA ASP A 61 -8.63 2.61 -14.96
C ASP A 61 -9.16 1.41 -14.20
N THR A 62 -8.32 0.83 -13.37
CA THR A 62 -8.68 -0.18 -12.38
C THR A 62 -8.63 0.45 -11.00
N VAL A 63 -9.76 0.49 -10.32
CA VAL A 63 -9.97 1.25 -9.10
C VAL A 63 -10.07 0.34 -7.88
N PHE A 64 -9.27 0.64 -6.86
CA PHE A 64 -9.42 0.11 -5.52
C PHE A 64 -10.18 1.14 -4.67
N ARG A 65 -11.43 0.85 -4.34
CA ARG A 65 -12.28 1.72 -3.54
C ARG A 65 -12.48 1.14 -2.15
N ILE A 66 -12.41 2.01 -1.13
CA ILE A 66 -12.83 1.69 0.24
C ILE A 66 -13.76 2.77 0.78
N GLU A 67 -14.60 2.38 1.72
CA GLU A 67 -15.47 3.27 2.48
C GLU A 67 -15.16 3.15 3.96
N ILE A 68 -15.03 4.27 4.62
CA ILE A 68 -14.70 4.35 6.05
C ILE A 68 -15.65 5.29 6.77
N GLU A 69 -15.74 5.11 8.10
CA GLU A 69 -16.39 6.05 9.01
C GLU A 69 -15.39 6.58 10.01
N CYS A 70 -15.37 7.88 10.21
CA CYS A 70 -14.53 8.52 11.22
C CYS A 70 -15.15 9.82 11.73
N ASN A 71 -14.55 10.40 12.74
CA ASN A 71 -14.93 11.73 13.22
C ASN A 71 -14.21 12.85 12.43
N LYS A 72 -14.77 14.05 12.42
CA LYS A 72 -14.15 15.22 11.76
C LYS A 72 -12.77 15.56 12.31
N SER A 73 -12.54 15.34 13.60
CA SER A 73 -11.25 15.61 14.25
C SER A 73 -10.14 14.64 13.84
N THR A 74 -10.48 13.43 13.38
CA THR A 74 -9.53 12.39 12.97
C THR A 74 -9.45 12.20 11.45
N VAL A 75 -10.18 12.99 10.67
CA VAL A 75 -10.30 12.80 9.21
C VAL A 75 -8.97 12.77 8.48
N ASN A 76 -8.03 13.64 8.85
CA ASN A 76 -6.70 13.66 8.23
C ASN A 76 -5.88 12.41 8.50
N LYS A 77 -5.90 11.91 9.74
CA LYS A 77 -5.24 10.65 10.10
C LYS A 77 -5.87 9.47 9.38
N SER A 78 -7.20 9.42 9.34
CA SER A 78 -7.97 8.38 8.68
C SER A 78 -7.72 8.35 7.17
N LEU A 79 -7.61 9.51 6.54
CA LEU A 79 -7.30 9.65 5.13
C LEU A 79 -5.90 9.10 4.80
N ILE A 80 -4.87 9.54 5.53
CA ILE A 80 -3.49 9.06 5.34
C ILE A 80 -3.38 7.56 5.60
N PHE A 81 -3.95 7.08 6.70
CA PHE A 81 -3.98 5.65 7.03
C PHE A 81 -4.57 4.82 5.87
N SER A 82 -5.72 5.25 5.37
CA SER A 82 -6.45 4.53 4.32
C SER A 82 -5.68 4.46 3.01
N PHE A 83 -5.11 5.58 2.55
CA PHE A 83 -4.31 5.57 1.31
C PHE A 83 -3.02 4.78 1.45
N LYS A 84 -2.38 4.77 2.62
CA LYS A 84 -1.23 3.89 2.90
C LYS A 84 -1.62 2.42 2.87
N ALA A 85 -2.76 2.06 3.45
CA ALA A 85 -3.28 0.70 3.44
C ALA A 85 -3.54 0.22 2.00
N ILE A 86 -4.27 1.02 1.21
CA ILE A 86 -4.52 0.72 -0.21
C ILE A 86 -3.20 0.56 -0.97
N ASN A 87 -2.29 1.51 -0.82
CA ASN A 87 -1.03 1.50 -1.53
C ASN A 87 -0.22 0.22 -1.24
N ARG A 88 -0.14 -0.17 0.03
CA ARG A 88 0.55 -1.40 0.45
C ARG A 88 -0.10 -2.66 -0.13
N LEU A 89 -1.43 -2.73 -0.14
CA LEU A 89 -2.17 -3.87 -0.68
C LEU A 89 -2.06 -3.95 -2.21
N THR A 90 -1.99 -2.83 -2.90
CA THR A 90 -1.78 -2.82 -4.35
C THR A 90 -0.41 -3.33 -4.77
N GLU A 91 0.61 -3.18 -3.93
CA GLU A 91 1.96 -3.71 -4.19
C GLU A 91 2.01 -5.24 -4.21
N ILE A 92 1.17 -5.88 -3.41
CA ILE A 92 1.10 -7.34 -3.30
C ILE A 92 -0.08 -7.95 -4.06
N SER A 93 -0.80 -7.15 -4.83
CA SER A 93 -1.93 -7.61 -5.65
C SER A 93 -1.48 -8.10 -7.02
N LYS A 94 -2.07 -9.21 -7.50
CA LYS A 94 -1.97 -9.62 -8.91
C LYS A 94 -2.67 -8.67 -9.86
N LYS A 95 -3.73 -8.01 -9.38
CA LYS A 95 -4.45 -7.01 -10.16
C LYS A 95 -3.67 -5.69 -10.15
N ASN A 96 -3.47 -5.13 -11.34
CA ASN A 96 -2.77 -3.86 -11.48
C ASN A 96 -3.74 -2.70 -11.29
N PHE A 97 -3.87 -2.22 -10.09
CA PHE A 97 -4.68 -1.04 -9.78
C PHE A 97 -3.97 0.25 -10.23
N THR A 98 -4.71 1.16 -10.84
CA THR A 98 -4.22 2.46 -11.30
C THR A 98 -4.65 3.60 -10.40
N HIS A 99 -5.84 3.48 -9.80
CA HIS A 99 -6.45 4.50 -8.94
C HIS A 99 -6.96 3.92 -7.63
N SER A 100 -6.97 4.76 -6.63
CA SER A 100 -7.60 4.52 -5.34
C SER A 100 -8.69 5.55 -5.07
N THR A 101 -9.80 5.11 -4.51
CA THR A 101 -10.92 5.97 -4.10
C THR A 101 -11.25 5.69 -2.64
N LEU A 102 -11.31 6.73 -1.84
CA LEU A 102 -11.71 6.68 -0.44
C LEU A 102 -13.01 7.48 -0.26
N VAL A 103 -14.06 6.83 0.23
CA VAL A 103 -15.29 7.49 0.65
C VAL A 103 -15.27 7.60 2.17
N ILE A 104 -15.35 8.81 2.68
CA ILE A 104 -15.33 9.10 4.11
C ILE A 104 -16.71 9.49 4.56
N HIS A 105 -17.33 8.65 5.39
CA HIS A 105 -18.55 8.96 6.11
C HIS A 105 -18.22 9.52 7.49
N PHE A 106 -18.99 10.46 7.96
CA PHE A 106 -18.81 11.06 9.28
C PHE A 106 -19.83 10.53 10.27
N GLU A 107 -19.37 10.19 11.47
CA GLU A 107 -20.24 9.76 12.59
C GLU A 107 -21.33 10.78 12.90
N SER A 108 -21.08 12.05 12.63
CA SER A 108 -22.04 13.15 12.80
C SER A 108 -23.20 13.17 11.81
N GLY A 109 -23.19 12.29 10.78
CA GLY A 109 -24.14 12.32 9.68
C GLY A 109 -23.95 13.46 8.68
N ALA A 110 -22.80 14.17 8.72
CA ALA A 110 -22.44 15.13 7.69
C ALA A 110 -22.29 14.43 6.33
N LEU A 111 -22.41 15.21 5.24
CA LEU A 111 -22.24 14.69 3.87
C LEU A 111 -20.89 14.01 3.71
N PRO A 112 -20.82 12.87 3.03
CA PRO A 112 -19.58 12.16 2.80
C PRO A 112 -18.62 12.97 1.91
N VAL A 113 -17.35 12.70 2.08
CA VAL A 113 -16.27 13.24 1.25
C VAL A 113 -15.68 12.10 0.44
N VAL A 114 -15.42 12.34 -0.84
CA VAL A 114 -14.71 11.42 -1.72
C VAL A 114 -13.34 11.95 -2.04
N ALA A 115 -12.33 11.16 -1.71
CA ALA A 115 -10.94 11.43 -2.04
C ALA A 115 -10.45 10.39 -3.07
N GLU A 116 -9.78 10.87 -4.11
CA GLU A 116 -9.21 10.01 -5.17
C GLU A 116 -7.73 10.29 -5.33
N ALA A 117 -6.94 9.25 -5.60
CA ALA A 117 -5.53 9.40 -5.90
C ALA A 117 -5.06 8.37 -6.93
N ASN A 118 -4.09 8.76 -7.75
CA ASN A 118 -3.36 7.85 -8.62
C ASN A 118 -2.38 7.02 -7.77
N ILE A 119 -2.39 5.70 -7.94
CA ILE A 119 -1.57 4.78 -7.12
C ILE A 119 -0.07 5.00 -7.35
N ARG A 120 0.37 5.19 -8.59
CA ARG A 120 1.78 5.47 -8.89
C ARG A 120 2.26 6.77 -8.25
N CYS A 121 1.44 7.80 -8.28
CA CYS A 121 1.71 9.07 -7.61
C CYS A 121 1.77 8.89 -6.09
N THR A 122 0.84 8.16 -5.51
CA THR A 122 0.81 7.87 -4.08
C THR A 122 2.05 7.10 -3.62
N LYS A 123 2.50 6.11 -4.37
CA LYS A 123 3.75 5.37 -4.07
C LYS A 123 4.96 6.29 -3.98
N LYS A 124 5.01 7.31 -4.81
CA LYS A 124 6.14 8.25 -4.84
C LYS A 124 6.25 9.09 -3.56
N PHE A 125 5.13 9.45 -2.93
CA PHE A 125 5.09 10.40 -1.82
C PHE A 125 4.68 9.81 -0.46
N LEU A 126 3.99 8.68 -0.45
CA LEU A 126 3.54 7.99 0.77
C LEU A 126 4.25 6.64 0.96
N SER A 127 5.57 6.61 0.86
CA SER A 127 6.34 5.42 1.22
C SER A 127 6.33 5.21 2.75
N LEU A 128 6.69 3.99 3.21
CA LEU A 128 6.70 3.66 4.64
C LEU A 128 7.72 4.48 5.44
N ASP A 129 8.85 4.84 4.81
CA ASP A 129 10.01 5.43 5.47
C ASP A 129 10.01 6.96 5.44
N GLU A 130 9.39 7.53 4.41
CA GLU A 130 9.31 8.99 4.23
C GLU A 130 7.91 9.39 3.80
N ILE A 131 7.34 10.38 4.50
CA ILE A 131 6.03 10.91 4.21
C ILE A 131 6.17 12.34 3.71
N PHE A 132 6.02 12.53 2.44
CA PHE A 132 5.90 13.85 1.83
C PHE A 132 4.42 14.19 1.65
N GLU A 133 3.69 14.29 2.77
CA GLU A 133 2.24 14.45 2.79
C GLU A 133 1.77 15.69 2.02
N GLU A 134 2.40 16.82 2.20
CA GLU A 134 2.04 18.06 1.50
C GLU A 134 2.19 17.92 -0.02
N ASN A 135 3.31 17.35 -0.46
CA ASN A 135 3.56 17.09 -1.88
C ASN A 135 2.57 16.06 -2.45
N TRP A 136 2.24 15.02 -1.69
CA TRP A 136 1.24 14.05 -2.09
C TRP A 136 -0.14 14.70 -2.23
N ARG A 137 -0.58 15.48 -1.25
CA ARG A 137 -1.86 16.19 -1.31
C ARG A 137 -1.96 17.09 -2.52
N LYS A 138 -0.90 17.84 -2.81
CA LYS A 138 -0.84 18.77 -3.93
C LYS A 138 -0.84 18.10 -5.30
N ASN A 139 -0.10 17.00 -5.44
CA ASN A 139 0.18 16.39 -6.74
C ASN A 139 -0.67 15.16 -7.06
N CYS A 140 -1.16 14.45 -6.05
CA CYS A 140 -1.81 13.15 -6.23
C CYS A 140 -3.27 13.11 -5.79
N LEU A 141 -3.64 13.92 -4.80
CA LEU A 141 -4.94 13.84 -4.15
C LEU A 141 -5.95 14.80 -4.78
N THR A 142 -7.12 14.29 -5.09
CA THR A 142 -8.30 15.08 -5.48
C THR A 142 -9.41 14.82 -4.47
N ILE A 143 -9.96 15.87 -3.88
CA ILE A 143 -11.09 15.79 -2.94
C ILE A 143 -12.34 16.35 -3.59
N LYS A 144 -13.43 15.60 -3.56
CA LYS A 144 -14.75 15.99 -4.03
C LYS A 144 -15.70 16.00 -2.86
N ASN A 145 -16.32 17.13 -2.62
CA ASN A 145 -17.42 17.26 -1.67
C ASN A 145 -18.73 17.07 -2.43
N TYR A 146 -19.65 16.32 -1.88
CA TYR A 146 -21.00 16.17 -2.42
C TYR A 146 -21.94 17.15 -1.75
#